data_f35f2f26037bd24e520de9f77f7bb20f
#
_entry.id   f35f2f26037bd24e520de9f77f7bb20f
#
_cell.length_a   1.000
_cell.length_b   1.000
_cell.length_c   1.000
_cell.angle_alpha   90.00
_cell.angle_beta   90.00
_cell.angle_gamma   90.00
#
_symmetry.space_group_name_H-M   'P 1'
#
loop_
_entity.id
_entity.type
_entity.pdbx_description
1 polymer ?
#
loop_
_entity_poly.entity_id
_entity_poly.type
_entity_poly.pdbx_seq_one_letter_code
_entity_poly.pdbx_strand_id
1 'polypeptide(L)'
;MDNLGLVKFVESKIGTPYVYGMKGGVLTETKYEQLKAMYGDLVWKSDRKKIGKVCVDCSGLISWYTGMIRGSIQYKTAATSVHPISTVSKAPVGVLVWQQGHIGIYVGNGEYVAADGSAYGVRRNKLSKAKFTHWFLCTDIAYINIKEEKKPMEKRYNTVNECPEWARATIKKLISTGKIADGNKLDMSEDMLRVLVIMNR
;
A
#
# COMPACT_ATOMS: atom_id res chain seq x y z
N MET A 1 2.82 16.37 3.21
CA MET A 1 2.36 15.06 2.65
C MET A 1 3.45 14.06 2.90
N ASP A 2 3.10 12.82 3.29
CA ASP A 2 4.07 11.80 3.62
C ASP A 2 3.82 10.51 2.83
N ASN A 3 4.79 9.60 2.86
CA ASN A 3 4.77 8.35 2.11
C ASN A 3 3.66 7.39 2.56
N LEU A 4 3.28 7.40 3.83
CA LEU A 4 2.22 6.52 4.35
C LEU A 4 0.85 7.01 3.90
N GLY A 5 0.65 8.34 3.93
CA GLY A 5 -0.53 8.98 3.37
C GLY A 5 -0.65 8.72 1.87
N LEU A 6 0.47 8.74 1.12
CA LEU A 6 0.47 8.38 -0.29
C LEU A 6 0.01 6.93 -0.51
N VAL A 7 0.54 5.97 0.26
CA VAL A 7 0.14 4.56 0.15
C VAL A 7 -1.37 4.41 0.41
N LYS A 8 -1.88 4.94 1.51
CA LYS A 8 -3.32 4.91 1.83
C LYS A 8 -4.17 5.54 0.73
N PHE A 9 -3.71 6.68 0.20
CA PHE A 9 -4.39 7.38 -0.88
C PHE A 9 -4.48 6.52 -2.14
N VAL A 10 -3.38 6.00 -2.66
CA VAL A 10 -3.40 5.24 -3.91
C VAL A 10 -4.17 3.94 -3.78
N GLU A 11 -4.15 3.29 -2.62
CA GLU A 11 -4.97 2.13 -2.31
C GLU A 11 -6.47 2.46 -2.35
N SER A 12 -6.86 3.63 -1.83
CA SER A 12 -8.25 4.11 -1.90
C SER A 12 -8.73 4.44 -3.31
N LYS A 13 -7.80 4.57 -4.29
CA LYS A 13 -8.10 4.86 -5.69
C LYS A 13 -8.13 3.62 -6.59
N ILE A 14 -7.90 2.43 -6.05
CA ILE A 14 -8.02 1.18 -6.83
C ILE A 14 -9.42 1.11 -7.47
N GLY A 15 -9.44 0.76 -8.76
CA GLY A 15 -10.67 0.76 -9.59
C GLY A 15 -10.94 2.08 -10.33
N THR A 16 -10.23 3.17 -10.03
CA THR A 16 -10.37 4.43 -10.78
C THR A 16 -9.96 4.20 -12.25
N PRO A 17 -10.80 4.60 -13.23
CA PRO A 17 -10.50 4.45 -14.63
C PRO A 17 -9.24 5.22 -15.07
N TYR A 18 -8.49 4.63 -15.97
CA TYR A 18 -7.34 5.30 -16.61
C TYR A 18 -7.79 6.08 -17.84
N VAL A 19 -7.30 7.32 -17.97
CA VAL A 19 -7.26 8.05 -19.25
C VAL A 19 -5.94 8.84 -19.29
N TYR A 20 -5.19 8.71 -20.40
CA TYR A 20 -3.91 9.38 -20.54
C TYR A 20 -4.05 10.90 -20.44
N GLY A 21 -3.21 11.53 -19.62
CA GLY A 21 -3.23 12.97 -19.37
C GLY A 21 -4.16 13.41 -18.20
N MET A 22 -4.98 12.51 -17.65
CA MET A 22 -5.87 12.83 -16.52
C MET A 22 -5.10 12.80 -15.18
N LYS A 23 -5.51 13.69 -14.26
CA LYS A 23 -4.84 13.93 -12.99
C LYS A 23 -5.81 13.85 -11.79
N GLY A 24 -6.83 12.99 -11.86
CA GLY A 24 -7.78 12.78 -10.78
C GLY A 24 -9.05 13.65 -10.88
N GLY A 25 -9.33 14.24 -12.03
CA GLY A 25 -10.55 15.01 -12.29
C GLY A 25 -11.62 14.23 -13.05
N VAL A 26 -12.83 14.77 -13.11
CA VAL A 26 -13.92 14.22 -13.92
C VAL A 26 -13.58 14.40 -15.40
N LEU A 27 -13.66 13.33 -16.18
CA LEU A 27 -13.53 13.38 -17.63
C LEU A 27 -14.81 13.95 -18.22
N THR A 28 -14.73 15.14 -18.82
CA THR A 28 -15.82 15.73 -19.59
C THR A 28 -15.62 15.46 -21.08
N GLU A 29 -16.67 15.66 -21.90
CA GLU A 29 -16.55 15.57 -23.37
C GLU A 29 -15.46 16.51 -23.89
N THR A 30 -15.51 17.78 -23.48
CA THR A 30 -14.50 18.78 -23.86
C THR A 30 -13.09 18.34 -23.47
N LYS A 31 -12.92 17.79 -22.26
CA LYS A 31 -11.61 17.31 -21.79
C LYS A 31 -11.14 16.11 -22.58
N TYR A 32 -12.02 15.18 -22.92
CA TYR A 32 -11.68 14.03 -23.76
C TYR A 32 -11.16 14.48 -25.13
N GLU A 33 -11.88 15.38 -25.80
CA GLU A 33 -11.46 15.89 -27.13
C GLU A 33 -10.13 16.66 -27.06
N GLN A 34 -9.92 17.48 -26.03
CA GLN A 34 -8.63 18.15 -25.78
C GLN A 34 -7.48 17.14 -25.61
N LEU A 35 -7.67 16.11 -24.79
CA LEU A 35 -6.65 15.10 -24.56
C LEU A 35 -6.40 14.27 -25.81
N LYS A 36 -7.43 13.94 -26.57
CA LYS A 36 -7.32 13.21 -27.84
C LYS A 36 -6.57 14.03 -28.90
N ALA A 37 -6.84 15.33 -29.01
CA ALA A 37 -6.11 16.22 -29.91
C ALA A 37 -4.62 16.37 -29.50
N MET A 38 -4.35 16.43 -28.20
CA MET A 38 -2.97 16.64 -27.68
C MET A 38 -2.12 15.37 -27.74
N TYR A 39 -2.70 14.19 -27.46
CA TYR A 39 -1.96 12.94 -27.23
C TYR A 39 -2.27 11.84 -28.25
N GLY A 40 -3.14 12.10 -29.20
CA GLY A 40 -3.41 11.15 -30.30
C GLY A 40 -3.86 9.78 -29.80
N ASP A 41 -3.22 8.72 -30.23
CA ASP A 41 -3.58 7.34 -29.94
C ASP A 41 -3.26 6.88 -28.51
N LEU A 42 -2.57 7.69 -27.73
CA LEU A 42 -2.41 7.43 -26.29
C LEU A 42 -3.73 7.58 -25.52
N VAL A 43 -4.69 8.37 -26.05
CA VAL A 43 -6.05 8.41 -25.58
C VAL A 43 -6.91 7.51 -26.47
N TRP A 44 -7.38 6.41 -25.92
CA TRP A 44 -8.11 5.42 -26.71
C TRP A 44 -9.53 5.88 -27.05
N LYS A 45 -10.04 5.46 -28.21
CA LYS A 45 -11.45 5.71 -28.57
C LYS A 45 -12.42 5.17 -27.52
N SER A 46 -12.09 4.03 -26.90
CA SER A 46 -12.88 3.44 -25.81
C SER A 46 -12.92 4.26 -24.53
N ASP A 47 -11.97 5.19 -24.33
CA ASP A 47 -11.94 6.05 -23.15
C ASP A 47 -13.12 7.04 -23.11
N ARG A 48 -13.75 7.32 -24.25
CA ARG A 48 -14.99 8.11 -24.34
C ARG A 48 -16.11 7.55 -23.43
N LYS A 49 -16.15 6.22 -23.22
CA LYS A 49 -17.12 5.57 -22.31
C LYS A 49 -16.88 5.89 -20.83
N LYS A 50 -15.77 6.58 -20.52
CA LYS A 50 -15.40 7.00 -19.15
C LYS A 50 -15.82 8.44 -18.86
N ILE A 51 -16.45 9.14 -19.80
CA ILE A 51 -16.99 10.49 -19.60
C ILE A 51 -17.97 10.47 -18.44
N GLY A 52 -17.90 11.48 -17.57
CA GLY A 52 -18.63 11.57 -16.31
C GLY A 52 -17.95 10.87 -15.12
N LYS A 53 -16.87 10.10 -15.35
CA LYS A 53 -16.12 9.45 -14.28
C LYS A 53 -14.85 10.23 -13.93
N VAL A 54 -14.41 10.12 -12.68
CA VAL A 54 -13.06 10.55 -12.27
C VAL A 54 -12.05 9.64 -12.93
N CYS A 55 -11.06 10.22 -13.61
CA CYS A 55 -10.03 9.46 -14.33
C CYS A 55 -8.62 9.94 -13.97
N VAL A 56 -7.64 9.06 -14.15
CA VAL A 56 -6.25 9.35 -13.81
C VAL A 56 -5.29 8.59 -14.74
N ASP A 57 -4.11 9.14 -15.05
CA ASP A 57 -3.00 8.40 -15.66
C ASP A 57 -1.97 7.97 -14.60
N CYS A 58 -0.91 7.27 -15.01
CA CYS A 58 0.09 6.73 -14.09
C CYS A 58 0.78 7.82 -13.24
N SER A 59 1.21 8.91 -13.85
CA SER A 59 1.81 10.06 -13.15
C SER A 59 0.76 10.93 -12.46
N GLY A 60 -0.44 10.95 -13.00
CA GLY A 60 -1.58 11.67 -12.44
C GLY A 60 -2.01 11.17 -11.08
N LEU A 61 -1.86 9.87 -10.82
CA LEU A 61 -2.15 9.31 -9.50
C LEU A 61 -1.28 9.92 -8.40
N ILE A 62 0.00 10.18 -8.70
CA ILE A 62 0.92 10.86 -7.80
C ILE A 62 0.59 12.35 -7.73
N SER A 63 0.37 12.98 -8.90
CA SER A 63 0.01 14.40 -8.99
C SER A 63 -1.29 14.73 -8.23
N TRP A 64 -2.25 13.82 -8.24
CA TRP A 64 -3.50 13.97 -7.51
C TRP A 64 -3.31 14.01 -5.99
N TYR A 65 -2.34 13.26 -5.47
CA TYR A 65 -1.98 13.30 -4.05
C TYR A 65 -1.14 14.54 -3.70
N THR A 66 -0.09 14.81 -4.50
CA THR A 66 0.89 15.86 -4.18
C THR A 66 0.46 17.26 -4.57
N GLY A 67 -0.53 17.40 -5.45
CA GLY A 67 -0.87 18.69 -6.08
C GLY A 67 0.13 19.14 -7.16
N MET A 68 1.26 18.44 -7.32
CA MET A 68 2.32 18.78 -8.28
C MET A 68 2.10 18.05 -9.60
N ILE A 69 1.82 18.81 -10.67
CA ILE A 69 1.55 18.25 -11.99
C ILE A 69 2.87 17.92 -12.70
N ARG A 70 3.20 16.62 -12.80
CA ARG A 70 4.37 16.10 -13.52
C ARG A 70 4.01 14.85 -14.32
N GLY A 71 4.77 14.63 -15.41
CA GLY A 71 4.82 13.35 -16.12
C GLY A 71 5.79 12.37 -15.46
N SER A 72 5.74 11.09 -15.85
CA SER A 72 6.60 10.04 -15.27
C SER A 72 8.10 10.32 -15.44
N ILE A 73 8.53 10.92 -16.55
CA ILE A 73 9.92 11.33 -16.79
C ILE A 73 10.30 12.50 -15.86
N GLN A 74 9.42 13.49 -15.72
CA GLN A 74 9.68 14.65 -14.86
C GLN A 74 9.80 14.26 -13.38
N TYR A 75 9.02 13.29 -12.89
CA TYR A 75 9.21 12.73 -11.55
C TYR A 75 10.59 12.09 -11.38
N LYS A 76 11.05 11.31 -12.37
CA LYS A 76 12.39 10.71 -12.32
C LYS A 76 13.50 11.76 -12.37
N THR A 77 13.37 12.76 -13.23
CA THR A 77 14.38 13.83 -13.39
C THR A 77 14.49 14.70 -12.14
N ALA A 78 13.39 14.93 -11.43
CA ALA A 78 13.36 15.68 -10.18
C ALA A 78 13.89 14.89 -8.97
N ALA A 79 14.07 13.58 -9.08
CA ALA A 79 14.54 12.74 -7.98
C ALA A 79 16.01 13.03 -7.65
N THR A 80 16.33 13.09 -6.35
CA THR A 80 17.70 13.34 -5.86
C THR A 80 18.58 12.10 -5.87
N SER A 81 17.99 10.92 -5.83
CA SER A 81 18.68 9.64 -5.94
C SER A 81 17.81 8.62 -6.65
N VAL A 82 18.40 7.86 -7.55
CA VAL A 82 17.71 6.83 -8.35
C VAL A 82 18.44 5.51 -8.13
N HIS A 83 17.70 4.48 -7.79
CA HIS A 83 18.22 3.16 -7.43
C HIS A 83 17.69 2.07 -8.37
N PRO A 84 18.46 0.98 -8.58
CA PRO A 84 17.98 -0.19 -9.32
C PRO A 84 16.77 -0.82 -8.64
N ILE A 85 15.79 -1.28 -9.43
CA ILE A 85 14.56 -1.90 -8.88
C ILE A 85 14.85 -3.14 -8.03
N SER A 86 15.94 -3.85 -8.26
CA SER A 86 16.36 -5.02 -7.48
C SER A 86 16.58 -4.73 -5.98
N THR A 87 16.80 -3.46 -5.63
CA THR A 87 17.02 -3.03 -4.23
C THR A 87 15.75 -2.50 -3.53
N VAL A 88 14.61 -2.48 -4.22
CA VAL A 88 13.37 -1.87 -3.72
C VAL A 88 12.83 -2.50 -2.43
N SER A 89 13.15 -3.76 -2.16
CA SER A 89 12.76 -4.44 -0.92
C SER A 89 13.32 -3.78 0.36
N LYS A 90 14.39 -2.98 0.22
CA LYS A 90 15.01 -2.20 1.32
C LYS A 90 14.50 -0.76 1.37
N ALA A 91 13.70 -0.34 0.40
CA ALA A 91 13.16 1.00 0.32
C ALA A 91 11.94 1.16 1.25
N PRO A 92 11.68 2.37 1.75
CA PRO A 92 10.43 2.63 2.45
C PRO A 92 9.23 2.47 1.49
N VAL A 93 8.07 2.11 2.03
CA VAL A 93 6.83 2.15 1.23
C VAL A 93 6.54 3.58 0.76
N GLY A 94 5.84 3.71 -0.36
CA GLY A 94 5.54 5.01 -0.95
C GLY A 94 6.65 5.55 -1.87
N VAL A 95 7.79 4.84 -2.03
CA VAL A 95 8.75 5.20 -3.09
C VAL A 95 8.13 4.99 -4.47
N LEU A 96 8.58 5.77 -5.44
CA LEU A 96 8.11 5.65 -6.82
C LEU A 96 8.92 4.58 -7.54
N VAL A 97 8.23 3.67 -8.23
CA VAL A 97 8.82 2.66 -9.12
C VAL A 97 8.59 3.07 -10.56
N TRP A 98 9.63 2.97 -11.39
CA TRP A 98 9.65 3.60 -12.70
C TRP A 98 10.25 2.71 -13.79
N GLN A 99 9.68 2.82 -14.99
CA GLN A 99 10.24 2.43 -16.26
C GLN A 99 9.97 3.52 -17.30
N GLN A 100 10.61 3.46 -18.45
CA GLN A 100 10.33 4.40 -19.54
C GLN A 100 8.83 4.40 -19.87
N GLY A 101 8.21 5.59 -19.76
CA GLY A 101 6.78 5.80 -20.06
C GLY A 101 5.80 5.36 -18.99
N HIS A 102 6.26 4.81 -17.84
CA HIS A 102 5.34 4.37 -16.76
C HIS A 102 5.92 4.58 -15.36
N ILE A 103 5.04 4.80 -14.40
CA ILE A 103 5.38 5.03 -12.99
C ILE A 103 4.30 4.45 -12.09
N GLY A 104 4.71 3.92 -10.94
CA GLY A 104 3.83 3.42 -9.90
C GLY A 104 4.35 3.74 -8.51
N ILE A 105 3.64 3.31 -7.49
CA ILE A 105 3.96 3.53 -6.08
C ILE A 105 4.17 2.17 -5.40
N TYR A 106 5.35 1.96 -4.82
CA TYR A 106 5.65 0.76 -4.03
C TYR A 106 4.84 0.76 -2.73
N VAL A 107 4.08 -0.30 -2.49
CA VAL A 107 3.22 -0.41 -1.30
C VAL A 107 3.70 -1.48 -0.30
N GLY A 108 4.93 -1.99 -0.50
CA GLY A 108 5.50 -3.03 0.36
C GLY A 108 5.28 -4.45 -0.20
N ASN A 109 5.90 -5.43 0.45
CA ASN A 109 5.73 -6.87 0.16
C ASN A 109 5.89 -7.29 -1.31
N GLY A 110 6.74 -6.55 -2.06
CA GLY A 110 6.95 -6.81 -3.50
C GLY A 110 5.78 -6.40 -4.37
N GLU A 111 4.90 -5.50 -3.90
CA GLU A 111 3.72 -5.02 -4.62
C GLU A 111 3.78 -3.52 -4.90
N TYR A 112 3.04 -3.08 -5.91
CA TYR A 112 2.86 -1.69 -6.25
C TYR A 112 1.40 -1.38 -6.61
N VAL A 113 1.04 -0.10 -6.53
CA VAL A 113 -0.20 0.43 -7.07
C VAL A 113 0.13 1.42 -8.17
N ALA A 114 -0.53 1.29 -9.32
CA ALA A 114 -0.40 2.22 -10.44
C ALA A 114 -1.69 2.29 -11.26
N ALA A 115 -1.84 3.37 -12.01
CA ALA A 115 -2.82 3.44 -13.09
C ALA A 115 -2.18 2.80 -14.35
N ASP A 116 -2.52 1.54 -14.60
CA ASP A 116 -1.82 0.62 -15.52
C ASP A 116 -2.35 0.64 -16.97
N GLY A 117 -3.02 1.73 -17.36
CA GLY A 117 -3.51 1.91 -18.74
C GLY A 117 -5.03 1.78 -18.88
N SER A 118 -5.51 2.15 -20.06
CA SER A 118 -6.95 2.31 -20.34
C SER A 118 -7.79 1.04 -20.13
N ALA A 119 -7.18 -0.14 -20.30
CA ALA A 119 -7.88 -1.42 -20.10
C ALA A 119 -8.03 -1.78 -18.61
N TYR A 120 -7.21 -1.23 -17.72
CA TYR A 120 -7.08 -1.74 -16.37
C TYR A 120 -7.45 -0.73 -15.28
N GLY A 121 -7.21 0.57 -15.50
CA GLY A 121 -7.37 1.58 -14.47
C GLY A 121 -6.31 1.48 -13.37
N VAL A 122 -6.64 2.00 -12.19
CA VAL A 122 -5.78 1.90 -11.00
C VAL A 122 -5.93 0.52 -10.39
N ARG A 123 -4.80 -0.15 -10.18
CA ARG A 123 -4.78 -1.49 -9.59
C ARG A 123 -3.51 -1.76 -8.78
N ARG A 124 -3.57 -2.80 -7.94
CA ARG A 124 -2.42 -3.38 -7.23
C ARG A 124 -1.89 -4.56 -8.02
N ASN A 125 -0.58 -4.66 -8.13
CA ASN A 125 0.11 -5.75 -8.81
C ASN A 125 1.43 -6.12 -8.13
N LYS A 126 1.97 -7.31 -8.46
CA LYS A 126 3.29 -7.74 -8.03
C LYS A 126 4.37 -7.11 -8.90
N LEU A 127 5.43 -6.59 -8.29
CA LEU A 127 6.61 -6.05 -9.00
C LEU A 127 7.27 -7.09 -9.91
N SER A 128 7.24 -8.37 -9.54
CA SER A 128 7.78 -9.46 -10.36
C SER A 128 7.10 -9.63 -11.71
N LYS A 129 5.90 -9.07 -11.89
CA LYS A 129 5.16 -9.07 -13.17
C LYS A 129 5.30 -7.76 -13.95
N ALA A 130 5.99 -6.77 -13.38
CA ALA A 130 6.22 -5.46 -14.00
C ALA A 130 7.62 -5.37 -14.63
N LYS A 131 7.80 -4.39 -15.50
CA LYS A 131 9.08 -4.11 -16.17
C LYS A 131 9.79 -2.88 -15.59
N PHE A 132 9.48 -2.52 -14.32
CA PHE A 132 10.16 -1.41 -13.67
C PHE A 132 11.66 -1.66 -13.58
N THR A 133 12.44 -0.62 -13.82
CA THR A 133 13.90 -0.68 -13.85
C THR A 133 14.54 0.03 -12.66
N HIS A 134 13.84 1.03 -12.12
CA HIS A 134 14.35 1.89 -11.05
C HIS A 134 13.28 2.18 -10.01
N TRP A 135 13.73 2.61 -8.84
CA TRP A 135 12.92 3.27 -7.84
C TRP A 135 13.62 4.52 -7.31
N PHE A 136 12.86 5.47 -6.76
CA PHE A 136 13.39 6.72 -6.20
C PHE A 136 12.43 7.37 -5.22
N LEU A 137 12.96 8.29 -4.42
CA LEU A 137 12.17 9.12 -3.52
C LEU A 137 11.56 10.29 -4.31
N CYS A 138 10.28 10.54 -4.10
CA CYS A 138 9.62 11.73 -4.63
C CYS A 138 9.98 12.95 -3.79
N THR A 139 10.46 14.02 -4.40
CA THR A 139 10.87 15.26 -3.71
C THR A 139 9.72 15.97 -3.01
N ASP A 140 8.48 15.73 -3.43
CA ASP A 140 7.29 16.36 -2.88
C ASP A 140 6.68 15.57 -1.70
N ILE A 141 7.35 14.49 -1.25
CA ILE A 141 6.87 13.58 -0.22
C ILE A 141 7.90 13.46 0.89
N ALA A 142 7.49 13.70 2.12
CA ALA A 142 8.28 13.40 3.29
C ALA A 142 8.27 11.89 3.57
N TYR A 143 9.42 11.25 3.60
CA TYR A 143 9.53 9.83 3.90
C TYR A 143 9.72 9.62 5.39
N ILE A 144 8.66 9.19 6.04
CA ILE A 144 8.68 8.77 7.43
C ILE A 144 9.16 7.33 7.44
N ASN A 145 10.37 7.08 7.95
CA ASN A 145 10.78 5.75 8.30
C ASN A 145 9.95 5.35 9.53
N ILE A 146 8.87 4.60 9.30
CA ILE A 146 8.49 3.65 10.31
C ILE A 146 9.65 2.64 10.29
N LYS A 147 10.64 2.78 11.18
CA LYS A 147 11.21 1.56 11.74
C LYS A 147 9.96 0.75 12.08
N GLU A 148 9.76 -0.39 11.40
CA GLU A 148 8.89 -1.39 11.98
C GLU A 148 9.31 -1.42 13.44
N GLU A 149 8.50 -0.84 14.34
CA GLU A 149 8.39 -1.42 15.64
C GLU A 149 8.01 -2.84 15.27
N LYS A 150 9.01 -3.74 15.22
CA LYS A 150 8.77 -5.15 15.45
C LYS A 150 7.93 -5.09 16.72
N LYS A 151 6.61 -5.24 16.58
CA LYS A 151 5.74 -5.50 17.73
C LYS A 151 6.53 -6.52 18.51
N PRO A 152 7.01 -6.22 19.73
CA PRO A 152 7.84 -7.16 20.47
C PRO A 152 7.10 -8.46 20.34
N MET A 153 7.77 -9.49 19.85
CA MET A 153 7.14 -10.77 19.52
C MET A 153 6.34 -11.13 20.75
N GLU A 154 5.01 -11.05 20.67
CA GLU A 154 4.11 -11.07 21.82
C GLU A 154 4.46 -12.33 22.59
N LYS A 155 4.93 -12.16 23.83
CA LYS A 155 5.39 -13.29 24.66
C LYS A 155 4.22 -14.25 24.80
N ARG A 156 4.40 -15.45 24.25
CA ARG A 156 3.38 -16.49 24.35
C ARG A 156 3.78 -17.49 25.40
N TYR A 157 2.81 -17.93 26.16
CA TYR A 157 2.96 -18.89 27.25
C TYR A 157 2.36 -20.20 26.76
N ASN A 158 3.21 -21.22 26.61
CA ASN A 158 2.80 -22.52 26.08
C ASN A 158 2.42 -23.51 27.18
N THR A 159 2.89 -23.28 28.41
CA THR A 159 2.61 -24.13 29.55
C THR A 159 2.14 -23.30 30.74
N VAL A 160 1.47 -23.95 31.70
CA VAL A 160 1.04 -23.31 32.95
C VAL A 160 2.22 -22.73 33.74
N ASN A 161 3.38 -23.40 33.70
CA ASN A 161 4.57 -22.97 34.44
C ASN A 161 5.21 -21.72 33.82
N GLU A 162 5.05 -21.51 32.51
CA GLU A 162 5.51 -20.30 31.83
C GLU A 162 4.61 -19.10 32.12
N CYS A 163 3.34 -19.34 32.47
CA CYS A 163 2.41 -18.25 32.77
C CYS A 163 2.87 -17.42 33.98
N PRO A 164 2.59 -16.09 33.99
CA PRO A 164 2.80 -15.25 35.16
C PRO A 164 2.06 -15.80 36.39
N GLU A 165 2.65 -15.61 37.56
CA GLU A 165 2.12 -16.16 38.80
C GLU A 165 0.63 -15.79 39.06
N TRP A 166 0.28 -14.55 38.74
CA TRP A 166 -1.11 -14.05 38.91
C TRP A 166 -2.14 -14.79 38.02
N ALA A 167 -1.73 -15.44 36.92
CA ALA A 167 -2.63 -16.17 36.02
C ALA A 167 -2.71 -17.67 36.32
N ARG A 168 -1.68 -18.27 36.96
CA ARG A 168 -1.52 -19.73 37.09
C ARG A 168 -2.71 -20.40 37.80
N ALA A 169 -3.22 -19.79 38.86
CA ALA A 169 -4.35 -20.35 39.61
C ALA A 169 -5.60 -20.45 38.74
N THR A 170 -5.91 -19.40 37.97
CA THR A 170 -7.06 -19.39 37.06
C THR A 170 -6.90 -20.42 35.94
N ILE A 171 -5.71 -20.52 35.31
CA ILE A 171 -5.47 -21.49 34.24
C ILE A 171 -5.59 -22.92 34.76
N LYS A 172 -5.02 -23.24 35.94
CA LYS A 172 -5.18 -24.56 36.61
C LYS A 172 -6.66 -24.89 36.85
N LYS A 173 -7.45 -23.94 37.30
CA LYS A 173 -8.91 -24.10 37.51
C LYS A 173 -9.63 -24.37 36.21
N LEU A 174 -9.28 -23.64 35.12
CA LEU A 174 -9.90 -23.84 33.79
C LEU A 174 -9.54 -25.22 33.18
N ILE A 175 -8.33 -25.72 33.42
CA ILE A 175 -7.91 -27.06 33.02
C ILE A 175 -8.70 -28.12 33.82
N SER A 176 -8.76 -28.00 35.16
CA SER A 176 -9.46 -28.97 36.03
C SER A 176 -10.97 -29.03 35.77
N THR A 177 -11.55 -27.95 35.25
CA THR A 177 -12.99 -27.90 34.86
C THR A 177 -13.24 -28.24 33.38
N GLY A 178 -12.21 -28.67 32.64
CA GLY A 178 -12.32 -29.06 31.23
C GLY A 178 -12.53 -27.92 30.24
N LYS A 179 -12.41 -26.65 30.68
CA LYS A 179 -12.54 -25.48 29.79
C LYS A 179 -11.29 -25.21 28.97
N ILE A 180 -10.14 -25.75 29.40
CA ILE A 180 -8.90 -25.78 28.65
C ILE A 180 -8.44 -27.23 28.58
N ALA A 181 -8.20 -27.75 27.38
CA ALA A 181 -7.98 -29.17 27.17
C ALA A 181 -6.59 -29.66 27.60
N ASP A 182 -5.53 -28.88 27.39
CA ASP A 182 -4.15 -29.27 27.65
C ASP A 182 -3.32 -28.11 28.18
N GLY A 183 -2.84 -28.25 29.43
CA GLY A 183 -1.98 -27.24 30.10
C GLY A 183 -0.56 -27.12 29.53
N ASN A 184 -0.15 -28.02 28.63
CA ASN A 184 1.15 -28.02 27.96
C ASN A 184 1.09 -27.48 26.51
N LYS A 185 -0.08 -27.05 26.05
CA LYS A 185 -0.31 -26.50 24.71
C LYS A 185 -1.22 -25.27 24.77
N LEU A 186 -0.87 -24.30 25.62
CA LEU A 186 -1.75 -23.15 25.88
C LEU A 186 -1.73 -22.12 24.74
N ASP A 187 -0.56 -21.80 24.22
CA ASP A 187 -0.33 -20.76 23.18
C ASP A 187 -1.07 -19.42 23.50
N MET A 188 -0.94 -18.93 24.73
CA MET A 188 -1.65 -17.75 25.24
C MET A 188 -0.76 -16.52 25.31
N SER A 189 -1.26 -15.37 24.88
CA SER A 189 -0.63 -14.08 25.12
C SER A 189 -0.95 -13.57 26.54
N GLU A 190 -0.21 -12.54 26.97
CA GLU A 190 -0.47 -11.91 28.28
C GLU A 190 -1.89 -11.30 28.34
N ASP A 191 -2.35 -10.69 27.24
CA ASP A 191 -3.68 -10.11 27.17
C ASP A 191 -4.78 -11.17 27.25
N MET A 192 -4.59 -12.32 26.58
CA MET A 192 -5.51 -13.47 26.73
C MET A 192 -5.57 -13.96 28.18
N LEU A 193 -4.44 -14.06 28.87
CA LEU A 193 -4.39 -14.43 30.29
C LEU A 193 -5.13 -13.42 31.16
N ARG A 194 -4.97 -12.11 30.94
CA ARG A 194 -5.67 -11.04 31.66
C ARG A 194 -7.19 -11.16 31.50
N VAL A 195 -7.66 -11.35 30.27
CA VAL A 195 -9.10 -11.54 29.97
C VAL A 195 -9.64 -12.77 30.73
N LEU A 196 -8.95 -13.92 30.65
CA LEU A 196 -9.36 -15.13 31.34
C LEU A 196 -9.43 -14.97 32.84
N VAL A 197 -8.47 -14.27 33.46
CA VAL A 197 -8.48 -14.01 34.93
C VAL A 197 -9.64 -13.08 35.32
N ILE A 198 -9.92 -12.05 34.52
CA ILE A 198 -11.05 -11.12 34.79
C ILE A 198 -12.38 -11.84 34.66
N MET A 199 -12.57 -12.69 33.67
CA MET A 199 -13.83 -13.42 33.44
C MET A 199 -14.09 -14.56 34.43
N ASN A 200 -13.10 -15.00 35.22
CA ASN A 200 -13.20 -16.13 36.16
C ASN A 200 -12.92 -15.72 37.63
N ARG A 201 -13.02 -14.44 37.95
CA ARG A 201 -13.03 -13.90 39.33
C ARG A 201 -14.33 -14.14 40.07
#